data_840f192b6ca11d3b416f8802fce3afdc
#
_entry.id   840f192b6ca11d3b416f8802fce3afdc
#
_cell.length_a   1.000
_cell.length_b   1.000
_cell.length_c   1.000
_cell.angle_alpha   90.00
_cell.angle_beta   90.00
_cell.angle_gamma   90.00
#
_symmetry.space_group_name_H-M   'P 1'
#
loop_
_entity.id
_entity.type
_entity.pdbx_description
1 polymer ?
#
loop_
_entity_poly.entity_id
_entity_poly.type
_entity_poly.pdbx_seq_one_letter_code
_entity_poly.pdbx_strand_id
1 'polypeptide(L)'
;MTAGGSSAGQEPLVSVIVPVFNAEKFLSKTLSSIRGQTYRNLEIILVDDGSRDRSLAICREAAQEDGRIKVLTKENGGAGSARNMGILAAQGALIGFADSDDLLYPDMYETLVAGYLQAGEELAKTGRTDATPAADTGAKDALSGKPFLIQTGREEIDEEGKRLPDAVIPPASVTRIRASDFARSLLLYTGDSSMCTKLTPAGLLRENLFEEKTLGEDFGLLMRLCGRIAGVVNLPSTGYRVVHRAGSATRRGSAAQFSKAYVDIVRQADKVEAEIVPEHPELSDAAKAFALIERLDYLLHVPVRDMNRQNLFYTEVCGYLRRNLRVMCASPLIGAKKKLYLLLLTAAPVTVRKVHLLLRGRKMAKEKMTR
;
A
#
# COMPACT_ATOMS: atom_id res chain seq x y z
N MET A 1 38.82 -3.19 16.83
CA MET A 1 39.53 -3.17 15.55
C MET A 1 38.64 -3.91 14.56
N THR A 2 38.06 -3.40 13.55
CA THR A 2 38.24 -2.21 12.70
C THR A 2 36.88 -1.77 12.22
N ALA A 3 36.61 -0.48 12.32
CA ALA A 3 35.44 0.15 11.73
C ALA A 3 35.46 -0.04 10.19
N GLY A 4 34.41 -0.62 9.63
CA GLY A 4 34.19 -0.66 8.18
C GLY A 4 33.98 0.74 7.68
N GLY A 5 34.96 1.26 6.93
CA GLY A 5 34.93 2.57 6.29
C GLY A 5 33.72 2.69 5.36
N SER A 6 32.97 3.77 5.51
CA SER A 6 32.02 4.28 4.55
C SER A 6 32.76 4.58 3.25
N SER A 7 32.62 3.74 2.21
CA SER A 7 33.10 4.05 0.87
C SER A 7 32.17 5.13 0.27
N ALA A 8 32.54 6.38 0.42
CA ALA A 8 31.97 7.45 -0.38
C ALA A 8 32.25 7.16 -1.87
N GLY A 9 31.23 6.86 -2.66
CA GLY A 9 31.32 6.77 -4.11
C GLY A 9 30.66 5.59 -4.82
N GLN A 10 30.17 4.58 -4.14
CA GLN A 10 29.54 3.44 -4.84
C GLN A 10 28.01 3.55 -4.79
N GLU A 11 27.38 3.58 -5.96
CA GLU A 11 25.93 3.55 -6.09
C GLU A 11 25.35 2.32 -5.38
N PRO A 12 24.33 2.46 -4.50
CA PRO A 12 23.79 1.33 -3.72
C PRO A 12 23.13 0.31 -4.65
N LEU A 13 23.35 -0.99 -4.42
CA LEU A 13 22.58 -2.03 -5.08
C LEU A 13 21.11 -1.95 -4.64
N VAL A 14 20.20 -1.92 -5.61
CA VAL A 14 18.75 -1.96 -5.38
C VAL A 14 18.21 -3.31 -5.80
N SER A 15 17.50 -3.99 -4.90
CA SER A 15 16.77 -5.22 -5.19
C SER A 15 15.33 -4.86 -5.58
N VAL A 16 14.95 -5.18 -6.81
CA VAL A 16 13.57 -5.02 -7.30
C VAL A 16 12.86 -6.37 -7.17
N ILE A 17 11.89 -6.45 -6.27
CA ILE A 17 11.15 -7.69 -5.99
C ILE A 17 9.82 -7.66 -6.74
N VAL A 18 9.56 -8.72 -7.53
CA VAL A 18 8.35 -8.87 -8.33
C VAL A 18 7.65 -10.17 -7.93
N PRO A 19 6.53 -10.10 -7.19
CA PRO A 19 5.68 -11.26 -6.97
C PRO A 19 4.94 -11.61 -8.27
N VAL A 20 5.00 -12.88 -8.68
CA VAL A 20 4.42 -13.35 -9.94
C VAL A 20 3.42 -14.47 -9.67
N PHE A 21 2.15 -14.27 -10.10
CA PHE A 21 1.13 -15.32 -10.05
C PHE A 21 0.15 -15.17 -11.20
N ASN A 22 0.14 -16.14 -12.12
CA ASN A 22 -0.75 -16.18 -13.29
C ASN A 22 -0.78 -14.85 -14.08
N ALA A 23 0.41 -14.34 -14.42
CA ALA A 23 0.63 -13.03 -15.04
C ALA A 23 1.11 -13.12 -16.52
N GLU A 24 0.99 -14.26 -17.18
CA GLU A 24 1.56 -14.51 -18.51
C GLU A 24 1.27 -13.43 -19.56
N LYS A 25 0.09 -12.76 -19.45
CA LYS A 25 -0.36 -11.73 -20.41
C LYS A 25 0.35 -10.39 -20.24
N PHE A 26 0.88 -10.10 -19.07
CA PHE A 26 1.37 -8.77 -18.68
C PHE A 26 2.86 -8.76 -18.36
N LEU A 27 3.36 -9.86 -17.79
CA LEU A 27 4.69 -10.00 -17.20
C LEU A 27 5.82 -9.54 -18.13
N SER A 28 5.76 -9.87 -19.43
CA SER A 28 6.81 -9.47 -20.39
C SER A 28 6.94 -7.96 -20.52
N LYS A 29 5.82 -7.20 -20.46
CA LYS A 29 5.83 -5.73 -20.49
C LYS A 29 6.41 -5.16 -19.19
N THR A 30 6.00 -5.70 -18.05
CA THR A 30 6.55 -5.34 -16.74
C THR A 30 8.05 -5.55 -16.70
N LEU A 31 8.53 -6.75 -17.09
CA LEU A 31 9.96 -7.07 -17.13
C LEU A 31 10.74 -6.13 -18.06
N SER A 32 10.18 -5.79 -19.22
CA SER A 32 10.80 -4.83 -20.13
C SER A 32 10.97 -3.45 -19.48
N SER A 33 9.98 -2.97 -18.71
CA SER A 33 10.05 -1.70 -18.01
C SER A 33 11.08 -1.69 -16.87
N ILE A 34 11.27 -2.83 -16.18
CA ILE A 34 12.26 -2.97 -15.10
C ILE A 34 13.67 -3.11 -15.68
N ARG A 35 13.86 -3.94 -16.73
CA ARG A 35 15.14 -4.13 -17.40
C ARG A 35 15.62 -2.84 -18.07
N GLY A 36 14.69 -2.02 -18.55
CA GLY A 36 14.92 -0.73 -19.20
C GLY A 36 15.23 0.43 -18.28
N GLN A 37 15.31 0.23 -16.97
CA GLN A 37 15.63 1.31 -16.02
C GLN A 37 17.00 1.94 -16.32
N THR A 38 17.09 3.27 -16.20
CA THR A 38 18.35 4.03 -16.37
C THR A 38 19.35 3.70 -15.27
N TYR A 39 18.89 3.50 -14.04
CA TYR A 39 19.71 2.99 -12.94
C TYR A 39 20.14 1.55 -13.22
N ARG A 40 21.45 1.30 -13.28
CA ARG A 40 21.97 -0.02 -13.69
C ARG A 40 22.34 -0.95 -12.57
N ASN A 41 22.65 -0.45 -11.38
CA ASN A 41 23.02 -1.27 -10.23
C ASN A 41 21.79 -1.90 -9.56
N LEU A 42 21.10 -2.77 -10.32
CA LEU A 42 19.89 -3.48 -9.92
C LEU A 42 20.16 -5.00 -9.85
N GLU A 43 19.56 -5.66 -8.88
CA GLU A 43 19.16 -7.06 -8.97
C GLU A 43 17.64 -7.15 -9.07
N ILE A 44 17.13 -8.08 -9.84
CA ILE A 44 15.70 -8.27 -10.09
C ILE A 44 15.31 -9.65 -9.59
N ILE A 45 14.45 -9.72 -8.58
CA ILE A 45 14.05 -10.97 -7.93
C ILE A 45 12.61 -11.26 -8.30
N LEU A 46 12.42 -12.20 -9.21
CA LEU A 46 11.10 -12.70 -9.63
C LEU A 46 10.72 -13.86 -8.73
N VAL A 47 9.61 -13.73 -8.02
CA VAL A 47 9.13 -14.80 -7.12
C VAL A 47 7.83 -15.37 -7.68
N ASP A 48 7.91 -16.51 -8.35
CA ASP A 48 6.73 -17.24 -8.82
C ASP A 48 6.01 -17.90 -7.64
N ASP A 49 4.82 -17.43 -7.36
CA ASP A 49 3.97 -17.87 -6.26
C ASP A 49 3.05 -19.04 -6.68
N GLY A 50 3.62 -20.03 -7.39
CA GLY A 50 2.92 -21.25 -7.82
C GLY A 50 1.99 -21.00 -9.02
N SER A 51 2.42 -20.26 -10.02
CA SER A 51 1.67 -20.02 -11.26
C SER A 51 1.33 -21.32 -11.99
N ARG A 52 0.18 -21.33 -12.66
CA ARG A 52 -0.33 -22.47 -13.45
C ARG A 52 -0.38 -22.17 -14.95
N ASP A 53 -0.01 -20.95 -15.33
CA ASP A 53 0.13 -20.48 -16.72
C ASP A 53 1.62 -20.43 -17.13
N ARG A 54 1.94 -19.71 -18.21
CA ARG A 54 3.33 -19.59 -18.70
C ARG A 54 4.21 -18.62 -17.91
N SER A 55 3.73 -18.03 -16.81
CA SER A 55 4.47 -17.00 -16.04
C SER A 55 5.87 -17.48 -15.62
N LEU A 56 5.99 -18.69 -15.06
CA LEU A 56 7.29 -19.24 -14.66
C LEU A 56 8.25 -19.45 -15.85
N ALA A 57 7.73 -19.85 -17.01
CA ALA A 57 8.54 -19.98 -18.22
C ALA A 57 9.08 -18.62 -18.66
N ILE A 58 8.23 -17.59 -18.69
CA ILE A 58 8.62 -16.20 -19.02
C ILE A 58 9.69 -15.69 -18.04
N CYS A 59 9.56 -15.96 -16.73
CA CYS A 59 10.58 -15.59 -15.75
C CYS A 59 11.93 -16.24 -16.06
N ARG A 60 11.94 -17.52 -16.39
CA ARG A 60 13.17 -18.27 -16.70
C ARG A 60 13.82 -17.80 -17.99
N GLU A 61 13.03 -17.55 -19.03
CA GLU A 61 13.50 -16.98 -20.30
C GLU A 61 14.16 -15.61 -20.05
N ALA A 62 13.52 -14.72 -19.29
CA ALA A 62 14.06 -13.41 -18.94
C ALA A 62 15.38 -13.50 -18.14
N ALA A 63 15.53 -14.49 -17.26
CA ALA A 63 16.76 -14.71 -16.49
C ALA A 63 17.92 -15.25 -17.35
N GLN A 64 17.62 -15.92 -18.47
CA GLN A 64 18.65 -16.32 -19.43
C GLN A 64 19.18 -15.13 -20.24
N GLU A 65 18.34 -14.10 -20.46
CA GLU A 65 18.68 -12.92 -21.24
C GLU A 65 19.34 -11.81 -20.40
N ASP A 66 19.07 -11.75 -19.10
CA ASP A 66 19.56 -10.69 -18.22
C ASP A 66 20.08 -11.27 -16.90
N GLY A 67 21.40 -11.27 -16.73
CA GLY A 67 22.10 -11.83 -15.56
C GLY A 67 21.79 -11.14 -14.23
N ARG A 68 21.08 -10.01 -14.24
CA ARG A 68 20.59 -9.34 -13.02
C ARG A 68 19.33 -10.01 -12.46
N ILE A 69 18.68 -10.90 -13.23
CA ILE A 69 17.43 -11.55 -12.86
C ILE A 69 17.68 -12.84 -12.11
N LYS A 70 17.08 -12.97 -10.94
CA LYS A 70 17.02 -14.19 -10.13
C LYS A 70 15.57 -14.66 -10.03
N VAL A 71 15.33 -15.94 -10.32
CA VAL A 71 13.99 -16.54 -10.24
C VAL A 71 13.90 -17.44 -9.02
N LEU A 72 12.91 -17.20 -8.20
CA LEU A 72 12.54 -18.05 -7.06
C LEU A 72 11.15 -18.61 -7.29
N THR A 73 10.87 -19.78 -6.73
CA THR A 73 9.57 -20.46 -6.86
C THR A 73 9.11 -20.96 -5.50
N LYS A 74 7.79 -20.89 -5.25
CA LYS A 74 7.17 -21.41 -4.04
C LYS A 74 5.74 -21.86 -4.29
N GLU A 75 5.16 -22.61 -3.37
CA GLU A 75 3.72 -22.85 -3.35
C GLU A 75 2.95 -21.56 -3.09
N ASN A 76 1.76 -21.43 -3.68
CA ASN A 76 0.96 -20.22 -3.58
C ASN A 76 0.66 -19.85 -2.13
N GLY A 77 1.13 -18.67 -1.73
CA GLY A 77 0.94 -18.08 -0.40
C GLY A 77 0.43 -16.64 -0.45
N GLY A 78 0.22 -16.09 -1.65
CA GLY A 78 -0.20 -14.71 -1.88
C GLY A 78 0.97 -13.72 -2.01
N ALA A 79 0.67 -12.50 -2.47
CA ALA A 79 1.66 -11.49 -2.81
C ALA A 79 2.60 -11.15 -1.64
N GLY A 80 2.08 -11.01 -0.42
CA GLY A 80 2.89 -10.75 0.78
C GLY A 80 3.91 -11.84 1.04
N SER A 81 3.52 -13.13 0.90
CA SER A 81 4.42 -14.26 1.07
C SER A 81 5.51 -14.31 0.00
N ALA A 82 5.16 -14.01 -1.26
CA ALA A 82 6.13 -13.93 -2.34
C ALA A 82 7.12 -12.76 -2.14
N ARG A 83 6.61 -11.57 -1.74
CA ARG A 83 7.47 -10.42 -1.40
C ARG A 83 8.42 -10.75 -0.25
N ASN A 84 7.96 -11.45 0.80
CA ASN A 84 8.79 -11.88 1.92
C ASN A 84 9.94 -12.77 1.48
N MET A 85 9.68 -13.76 0.61
CA MET A 85 10.72 -14.60 0.05
C MET A 85 11.76 -13.75 -0.72
N GLY A 86 11.30 -12.77 -1.50
CA GLY A 86 12.16 -11.84 -2.22
C GLY A 86 13.01 -10.97 -1.27
N ILE A 87 12.42 -10.42 -0.19
CA ILE A 87 13.12 -9.62 0.84
C ILE A 87 14.26 -10.41 1.49
N LEU A 88 13.99 -11.67 1.82
CA LEU A 88 14.98 -12.54 2.46
C LEU A 88 16.11 -12.95 1.51
N ALA A 89 15.85 -12.99 0.20
CA ALA A 89 16.82 -13.33 -0.83
C ALA A 89 17.59 -12.13 -1.38
N ALA A 90 17.11 -10.91 -1.11
CA ALA A 90 17.67 -9.65 -1.60
C ALA A 90 19.08 -9.40 -1.05
N GLN A 91 19.99 -8.93 -1.91
CA GLN A 91 21.37 -8.56 -1.57
C GLN A 91 21.56 -7.03 -1.55
N GLY A 92 20.63 -6.28 -2.14
CA GLY A 92 20.67 -4.83 -2.19
C GLY A 92 20.59 -4.18 -0.81
N ALA A 93 21.20 -3.00 -0.71
CA ALA A 93 21.07 -2.13 0.45
C ALA A 93 19.66 -1.52 0.54
N LEU A 94 19.03 -1.36 -0.61
CA LEU A 94 17.69 -0.80 -0.77
C LEU A 94 16.80 -1.81 -1.52
N ILE A 95 15.51 -1.81 -1.19
CA ILE A 95 14.50 -2.68 -1.82
C ILE A 95 13.38 -1.82 -2.39
N GLY A 96 13.02 -2.09 -3.64
CA GLY A 96 11.81 -1.64 -4.31
C GLY A 96 10.95 -2.83 -4.71
N PHE A 97 9.68 -2.57 -5.01
CA PHE A 97 8.72 -3.57 -5.47
C PHE A 97 8.11 -3.16 -6.81
N ALA A 98 7.66 -4.16 -7.56
CA ALA A 98 6.83 -3.95 -8.73
C ALA A 98 5.83 -5.11 -8.85
N ASP A 99 4.56 -4.80 -9.12
CA ASP A 99 3.58 -5.83 -9.40
C ASP A 99 3.76 -6.36 -10.84
N SER A 100 3.53 -7.66 -11.05
CA SER A 100 3.82 -8.37 -12.31
C SER A 100 2.95 -7.95 -13.50
N ASP A 101 2.07 -7.00 -13.31
CA ASP A 101 1.10 -6.49 -14.27
C ASP A 101 1.13 -4.96 -14.43
N ASP A 102 2.07 -4.28 -13.76
CA ASP A 102 2.25 -2.84 -13.78
C ASP A 102 3.49 -2.42 -14.58
N LEU A 103 3.68 -1.11 -14.76
CA LEU A 103 4.79 -0.54 -15.52
C LEU A 103 5.55 0.51 -14.71
N LEU A 104 6.86 0.62 -14.97
CA LEU A 104 7.72 1.63 -14.38
C LEU A 104 8.14 2.66 -15.43
N TYR A 105 8.26 3.92 -15.03
CA TYR A 105 8.95 4.92 -15.84
C TYR A 105 10.45 4.60 -15.89
N PRO A 106 11.13 4.90 -17.01
CA PRO A 106 12.51 4.47 -17.22
C PRO A 106 13.51 4.98 -16.18
N ASP A 107 13.24 6.13 -15.57
CA ASP A 107 14.10 6.85 -14.62
C ASP A 107 13.68 6.70 -13.16
N MET A 108 12.72 5.80 -12.88
CA MET A 108 12.14 5.67 -11.54
C MET A 108 13.20 5.36 -10.47
N TYR A 109 14.01 4.31 -10.68
CA TYR A 109 15.01 3.95 -9.66
C TYR A 109 16.18 4.93 -9.60
N GLU A 110 16.58 5.54 -10.70
CA GLU A 110 17.58 6.61 -10.70
C GLU A 110 17.10 7.81 -9.85
N THR A 111 15.86 8.23 -10.05
CA THR A 111 15.25 9.34 -9.29
C THR A 111 15.11 8.98 -7.80
N LEU A 112 14.65 7.75 -7.47
CA LEU A 112 14.51 7.30 -6.10
C LEU A 112 15.86 7.23 -5.38
N VAL A 113 16.90 6.66 -6.01
CA VAL A 113 18.24 6.55 -5.42
C VAL A 113 18.88 7.91 -5.23
N ALA A 114 18.82 8.79 -6.24
CA ALA A 114 19.35 10.15 -6.13
C ALA A 114 18.69 10.91 -4.97
N GLY A 115 17.38 10.86 -4.87
CA GLY A 115 16.63 11.47 -3.77
C GLY A 115 16.95 10.84 -2.41
N TYR A 116 17.18 9.52 -2.34
CA TYR A 116 17.57 8.85 -1.11
C TYR A 116 18.96 9.30 -0.63
N LEU A 117 19.93 9.35 -1.52
CA LEU A 117 21.30 9.81 -1.19
C LEU A 117 21.31 11.28 -0.76
N GLN A 118 20.63 12.15 -1.51
CA GLN A 118 20.51 13.57 -1.16
C GLN A 118 19.86 13.77 0.22
N ALA A 119 18.74 13.09 0.49
CA ALA A 119 18.08 13.19 1.78
C ALA A 119 18.96 12.67 2.93
N GLY A 120 19.73 11.59 2.71
CA GLY A 120 20.70 11.08 3.67
C GLY A 120 21.84 12.06 3.98
N GLU A 121 22.40 12.72 2.96
CA GLU A 121 23.42 13.75 3.16
C GLU A 121 22.90 14.96 3.93
N GLU A 122 21.71 15.43 3.63
CA GLU A 122 21.11 16.56 4.33
C GLU A 122 20.83 16.24 5.79
N LEU A 123 20.35 15.02 6.08
CA LEU A 123 20.15 14.52 7.46
C LEU A 123 21.50 14.46 8.22
N ALA A 124 22.55 13.97 7.56
CA ALA A 124 23.89 13.89 8.16
C ALA A 124 24.47 15.28 8.48
N LYS A 125 24.22 16.28 7.62
CA LYS A 125 24.72 17.67 7.80
C LYS A 125 23.96 18.45 8.87
N THR A 126 22.66 18.26 8.96
CA THR A 126 21.78 19.08 9.83
C THR A 126 21.51 18.45 11.18
N GLY A 127 21.70 17.14 11.33
CA GLY A 127 21.26 16.39 12.52
C GLY A 127 19.73 16.46 12.74
N ARG A 128 18.98 17.01 11.76
CA ARG A 128 17.54 17.28 11.86
C ARG A 128 16.80 16.66 10.69
N THR A 129 15.72 15.99 11.01
CA THR A 129 14.72 15.51 10.04
C THR A 129 13.62 16.56 9.91
N ASP A 130 13.96 17.79 9.51
CA ASP A 130 12.97 18.88 9.39
C ASP A 130 11.93 18.55 8.32
N ALA A 131 10.83 17.95 8.77
CA ALA A 131 9.55 18.10 8.11
C ALA A 131 9.09 19.56 8.32
N THR A 132 8.63 20.22 7.28
CA THR A 132 8.15 21.60 7.25
C THR A 132 7.38 21.99 8.52
N PRO A 133 7.58 23.20 9.06
CA PRO A 133 6.99 23.61 10.33
C PRO A 133 5.47 23.78 10.19
N ALA A 134 4.71 22.84 10.70
CA ALA A 134 3.42 23.15 11.28
C ALA A 134 3.73 23.62 12.71
N ALA A 135 3.26 24.82 13.04
CA ALA A 135 3.53 25.55 14.28
C ALA A 135 3.70 24.69 15.53
N ASP A 136 4.84 24.92 16.19
CA ASP A 136 5.09 24.89 17.64
C ASP A 136 4.37 23.83 18.49
N THR A 137 5.01 22.66 18.64
CA THR A 137 4.86 21.85 19.85
C THR A 137 6.22 21.26 20.22
N GLY A 138 6.74 21.70 21.36
CA GLY A 138 8.09 21.43 21.85
C GLY A 138 8.41 20.00 22.26
N ALA A 139 8.38 19.06 21.30
CA ALA A 139 8.92 17.73 21.45
C ALA A 139 10.32 17.69 20.84
N LYS A 140 11.35 17.59 21.68
CA LYS A 140 12.72 17.31 21.26
C LYS A 140 12.73 15.97 20.55
N ASP A 141 12.88 15.99 19.22
CA ASP A 141 12.80 14.83 18.36
C ASP A 141 13.97 13.84 18.63
N ALA A 142 13.62 12.69 19.15
CA ALA A 142 14.45 11.48 19.21
C ALA A 142 14.54 10.78 17.83
N LEU A 143 14.56 11.54 16.72
CA LEU A 143 14.56 11.03 15.34
C LEU A 143 15.96 10.88 14.72
N SER A 144 17.01 11.27 15.46
CA SER A 144 18.40 11.09 15.06
C SER A 144 18.73 9.60 14.96
N GLY A 145 18.89 9.10 13.73
CA GLY A 145 19.32 7.73 13.44
C GLY A 145 18.26 6.76 12.90
N LYS A 146 16.98 7.10 12.87
CA LYS A 146 15.96 6.25 12.25
C LYS A 146 16.01 6.34 10.71
N PRO A 147 15.79 5.23 9.99
CA PRO A 147 15.68 5.24 8.53
C PRO A 147 14.47 6.03 8.06
N PHE A 148 14.46 6.43 6.80
CA PHE A 148 13.30 7.03 6.13
C PHE A 148 12.95 6.25 4.87
N LEU A 149 11.72 6.41 4.39
CA LEU A 149 11.29 5.94 3.10
C LEU A 149 11.37 7.06 2.08
N ILE A 150 11.59 6.72 0.83
CA ILE A 150 11.48 7.67 -0.27
C ILE A 150 10.46 7.18 -1.28
N GLN A 151 9.64 8.06 -1.84
CA GLN A 151 8.61 7.68 -2.80
C GLN A 151 8.44 8.68 -3.94
N THR A 152 7.98 8.14 -5.07
CA THR A 152 7.49 8.89 -6.22
C THR A 152 5.95 8.90 -6.24
N GLY A 153 5.37 9.75 -7.08
CA GLY A 153 3.97 9.64 -7.45
C GLY A 153 3.71 8.44 -8.36
N ARG A 154 2.44 8.15 -8.58
CA ARG A 154 1.98 7.14 -9.55
C ARG A 154 0.81 7.66 -10.35
N GLU A 155 0.63 7.10 -11.54
CA GLU A 155 -0.56 7.25 -12.35
C GLU A 155 -1.30 5.92 -12.50
N GLU A 156 -2.61 6.03 -12.68
CA GLU A 156 -3.49 4.92 -12.97
C GLU A 156 -3.83 4.96 -14.46
N ILE A 157 -3.69 3.84 -15.17
CA ILE A 157 -4.02 3.72 -16.60
C ILE A 157 -4.90 2.50 -16.84
N ASP A 158 -5.67 2.51 -17.93
CA ASP A 158 -6.34 1.30 -18.43
C ASP A 158 -5.39 0.44 -19.30
N GLU A 159 -5.87 -0.70 -19.78
CA GLU A 159 -5.09 -1.62 -20.62
C GLU A 159 -4.66 -0.98 -21.96
N GLU A 160 -5.38 0.04 -22.44
CA GLU A 160 -5.09 0.82 -23.65
C GLU A 160 -4.10 1.97 -23.37
N GLY A 161 -3.69 2.18 -22.09
CA GLY A 161 -2.76 3.23 -21.67
C GLY A 161 -3.40 4.60 -21.43
N LYS A 162 -4.73 4.68 -21.43
CA LYS A 162 -5.46 5.92 -21.12
C LYS A 162 -5.42 6.22 -19.62
N ARG A 163 -5.06 7.44 -19.28
CA ARG A 163 -4.99 7.88 -17.87
C ARG A 163 -6.35 7.90 -17.20
N LEU A 164 -6.40 7.35 -15.99
CA LEU A 164 -7.57 7.31 -15.12
C LEU A 164 -7.49 8.38 -14.02
N PRO A 165 -8.61 8.74 -13.35
CA PRO A 165 -8.64 9.83 -12.37
C PRO A 165 -7.85 9.58 -11.08
N ASP A 166 -7.74 8.32 -10.66
CA ASP A 166 -7.18 7.97 -9.35
C ASP A 166 -5.64 7.85 -9.41
N ALA A 167 -4.96 8.99 -9.44
CA ALA A 167 -3.51 9.05 -9.43
C ALA A 167 -2.98 9.61 -8.10
N VAL A 168 -1.81 9.16 -7.66
CA VAL A 168 -1.06 9.81 -6.59
C VAL A 168 -0.19 10.88 -7.22
N ILE A 169 -0.67 12.12 -7.14
CA ILE A 169 0.00 13.27 -7.74
C ILE A 169 1.24 13.62 -6.89
N PRO A 170 2.44 13.64 -7.48
CA PRO A 170 3.64 14.05 -6.76
C PRO A 170 3.56 15.54 -6.38
N PRO A 171 4.24 15.98 -5.30
CA PRO A 171 4.33 17.40 -4.96
C PRO A 171 5.13 18.20 -6.01
N ALA A 172 4.98 19.52 -6.03
CA ALA A 172 5.71 20.39 -6.94
C ALA A 172 7.23 20.46 -6.63
N SER A 173 7.64 20.15 -5.41
CA SER A 173 9.03 20.08 -4.95
C SER A 173 9.19 18.94 -3.94
N VAL A 174 10.42 18.56 -3.63
CA VAL A 174 10.70 17.56 -2.59
C VAL A 174 10.05 17.98 -1.27
N THR A 175 9.26 17.10 -0.69
CA THR A 175 8.65 17.29 0.62
C THR A 175 9.03 16.17 1.56
N ARG A 176 9.08 16.47 2.86
CA ARG A 176 9.33 15.50 3.93
C ARG A 176 8.17 15.54 4.90
N ILE A 177 7.65 14.39 5.22
CA ILE A 177 6.57 14.23 6.20
C ILE A 177 7.00 13.28 7.30
N ARG A 178 6.63 13.59 8.54
CA ARG A 178 6.92 12.73 9.68
C ARG A 178 6.18 11.40 9.55
N ALA A 179 6.69 10.36 10.18
CA ALA A 179 6.08 9.04 10.16
C ALA A 179 4.62 9.05 10.63
N SER A 180 4.31 9.80 11.71
CA SER A 180 2.94 9.94 12.23
C SER A 180 2.01 10.67 11.24
N ASP A 181 2.50 11.72 10.57
CA ASP A 181 1.71 12.45 9.55
C ASP A 181 1.46 11.57 8.32
N PHE A 182 2.45 10.75 7.92
CA PHE A 182 2.29 9.77 6.86
C PHE A 182 1.26 8.70 7.25
N ALA A 183 1.39 8.09 8.44
CA ALA A 183 0.42 7.12 8.93
C ALA A 183 -0.99 7.72 9.01
N ARG A 184 -1.13 8.96 9.49
CA ARG A 184 -2.41 9.68 9.49
C ARG A 184 -2.97 9.84 8.07
N SER A 185 -2.13 10.16 7.09
CA SER A 185 -2.56 10.30 5.69
C SER A 185 -3.07 8.97 5.10
N LEU A 186 -2.48 7.84 5.47
CA LEU A 186 -2.96 6.50 5.09
C LEU A 186 -4.34 6.22 5.68
N LEU A 187 -4.52 6.50 6.96
CA LEU A 187 -5.81 6.32 7.68
C LEU A 187 -6.92 7.21 7.11
N LEU A 188 -6.57 8.35 6.53
CA LEU A 188 -7.52 9.30 5.93
C LEU A 188 -7.66 9.15 4.41
N TYR A 189 -7.03 8.15 3.80
CA TYR A 189 -7.02 7.89 2.34
C TYR A 189 -6.45 9.04 1.49
N THR A 190 -5.54 9.82 2.06
CA THR A 190 -4.84 10.91 1.36
C THR A 190 -3.39 10.60 1.05
N GLY A 191 -2.86 9.53 1.66
CA GLY A 191 -1.50 9.01 1.43
C GLY A 191 -1.49 7.82 0.47
N ASP A 192 -0.32 7.53 -0.07
CA ASP A 192 -0.11 6.36 -0.93
C ASP A 192 0.31 5.14 -0.11
N SER A 193 -0.56 4.14 -0.05
CA SER A 193 -0.31 2.87 0.65
C SER A 193 0.45 1.84 -0.18
N SER A 194 0.78 2.09 -1.45
CA SER A 194 1.53 1.14 -2.28
C SER A 194 3.00 1.09 -1.89
N MET A 195 3.56 -0.10 -1.74
CA MET A 195 5.02 -0.29 -1.62
C MET A 195 5.75 -0.16 -2.96
N CYS A 196 5.04 -0.27 -4.09
CA CYS A 196 5.64 -0.22 -5.42
C CYS A 196 6.14 1.18 -5.83
N THR A 197 5.67 2.23 -5.17
CA THR A 197 6.14 3.61 -5.38
C THR A 197 7.34 3.98 -4.52
N LYS A 198 7.79 3.08 -3.65
CA LYS A 198 8.73 3.37 -2.57
C LYS A 198 10.04 2.63 -2.73
N LEU A 199 11.11 3.27 -2.25
CA LEU A 199 12.41 2.65 -2.03
C LEU A 199 12.67 2.63 -0.52
N THR A 200 13.01 1.44 -0.01
CA THR A 200 13.08 1.16 1.43
C THR A 200 14.42 0.53 1.79
N PRO A 201 15.08 0.92 2.90
CA PRO A 201 16.25 0.23 3.40
C PRO A 201 15.98 -1.26 3.66
N ALA A 202 16.84 -2.13 3.12
CA ALA A 202 16.63 -3.58 3.17
C ALA A 202 16.60 -4.12 4.61
N GLY A 203 17.42 -3.59 5.51
CA GLY A 203 17.43 -3.98 6.93
C GLY A 203 16.08 -3.76 7.58
N LEU A 204 15.44 -2.63 7.30
CA LEU A 204 14.11 -2.33 7.85
C LEU A 204 13.05 -3.35 7.41
N LEU A 205 13.09 -3.79 6.15
CA LEU A 205 12.13 -4.78 5.64
C LEU A 205 12.41 -6.19 6.15
N ARG A 206 13.67 -6.58 6.31
CA ARG A 206 14.03 -7.90 6.90
C ARG A 206 13.52 -8.07 8.32
N GLU A 207 13.48 -6.99 9.08
CA GLU A 207 12.92 -6.97 10.44
C GLU A 207 11.39 -6.84 10.46
N ASN A 208 10.78 -6.42 9.35
CA ASN A 208 9.35 -6.15 9.25
C ASN A 208 8.78 -6.74 7.97
N LEU A 209 8.52 -8.03 7.98
CA LEU A 209 7.95 -8.74 6.82
C LEU A 209 6.45 -8.41 6.62
N PHE A 210 5.97 -8.61 5.41
CA PHE A 210 4.54 -8.50 5.09
C PHE A 210 3.73 -9.55 5.86
N GLU A 211 2.51 -9.21 6.19
CA GLU A 211 1.55 -10.17 6.69
C GLU A 211 1.07 -11.06 5.54
N GLU A 212 1.17 -12.38 5.71
CA GLU A 212 0.81 -13.33 4.68
C GLU A 212 -0.70 -13.60 4.65
N LYS A 213 -1.22 -13.97 3.50
CA LYS A 213 -2.63 -14.34 3.27
C LYS A 213 -3.65 -13.26 3.63
N THR A 214 -3.21 -12.01 3.70
CA THR A 214 -4.03 -10.83 3.99
C THR A 214 -4.04 -9.92 2.78
N LEU A 215 -5.20 -9.39 2.42
CA LEU A 215 -5.31 -8.33 1.40
C LEU A 215 -5.10 -6.96 2.07
N GLY A 216 -4.38 -6.05 1.39
CA GLY A 216 -3.96 -4.77 1.96
C GLY A 216 -2.71 -4.89 2.84
N GLU A 217 -1.86 -5.86 2.54
CA GLU A 217 -0.60 -6.14 3.23
C GLU A 217 0.36 -4.96 3.21
N ASP A 218 0.36 -4.15 2.14
CA ASP A 218 1.15 -2.92 2.02
C ASP A 218 0.76 -1.90 3.09
N PHE A 219 -0.55 -1.64 3.25
CA PHE A 219 -1.07 -0.76 4.29
C PHE A 219 -0.66 -1.24 5.69
N GLY A 220 -0.86 -2.54 5.97
CA GLY A 220 -0.52 -3.12 7.27
C GLY A 220 0.99 -3.01 7.58
N LEU A 221 1.85 -3.23 6.59
CA LEU A 221 3.29 -3.04 6.72
C LEU A 221 3.64 -1.58 7.02
N LEU A 222 3.14 -0.63 6.22
CA LEU A 222 3.42 0.80 6.39
C LEU A 222 2.96 1.32 7.75
N MET A 223 1.83 0.87 8.26
CA MET A 223 1.37 1.22 9.61
C MET A 223 2.33 0.72 10.70
N ARG A 224 2.86 -0.51 10.60
CA ARG A 224 3.87 -1.04 11.54
C ARG A 224 5.20 -0.30 11.43
N LEU A 225 5.57 0.19 10.25
CA LEU A 225 6.79 0.98 10.07
C LEU A 225 6.70 2.38 10.66
N CYS A 226 5.52 2.89 10.99
CA CYS A 226 5.32 4.24 11.53
C CYS A 226 6.23 4.53 12.75
N GLY A 227 6.33 3.60 13.70
CA GLY A 227 7.20 3.73 14.87
C GLY A 227 8.71 3.52 14.60
N ARG A 228 9.08 3.02 13.42
CA ARG A 228 10.43 2.56 13.07
C ARG A 228 11.17 3.47 12.09
N ILE A 229 10.46 4.38 11.43
CA ILE A 229 11.01 5.33 10.46
C ILE A 229 10.96 6.77 10.98
N ALA A 230 11.85 7.61 10.48
CA ALA A 230 11.81 9.05 10.73
C ALA A 230 10.63 9.71 9.98
N GLY A 231 10.35 9.23 8.77
CA GLY A 231 9.31 9.78 7.91
C GLY A 231 9.43 9.31 6.48
N VAL A 232 8.75 10.02 5.59
CA VAL A 232 8.73 9.75 4.16
C VAL A 232 9.14 11.00 3.39
N VAL A 233 10.03 10.82 2.43
CA VAL A 233 10.45 11.85 1.47
C VAL A 233 9.67 11.64 0.18
N ASN A 234 8.89 12.64 -0.22
CA ASN A 234 8.13 12.62 -1.47
C ASN A 234 8.88 13.37 -2.55
N LEU A 235 9.14 12.72 -3.67
CA LEU A 235 9.82 13.31 -4.81
C LEU A 235 8.81 13.96 -5.78
N PRO A 236 9.21 15.04 -6.49
CA PRO A 236 8.37 15.74 -7.46
C PRO A 236 8.36 15.00 -8.82
N SER A 237 8.19 13.69 -8.81
CA SER A 237 8.23 12.85 -10.02
C SER A 237 7.19 11.74 -9.94
N THR A 238 6.70 11.30 -11.10
CA THR A 238 5.86 10.10 -11.24
C THR A 238 6.74 8.97 -11.74
N GLY A 239 6.90 7.91 -10.92
CA GLY A 239 7.78 6.78 -11.26
C GLY A 239 7.03 5.51 -11.64
N TYR A 240 5.75 5.39 -11.30
CA TYR A 240 5.01 4.13 -11.38
C TYR A 240 3.66 4.28 -12.11
N ARG A 241 3.27 3.23 -12.84
CA ARG A 241 1.99 3.14 -13.57
C ARG A 241 1.24 1.88 -13.15
N VAL A 242 0.11 2.07 -12.48
CA VAL A 242 -0.82 0.98 -12.16
C VAL A 242 -1.71 0.72 -13.37
N VAL A 243 -1.71 -0.50 -13.89
CA VAL A 243 -2.52 -0.89 -15.05
C VAL A 243 -3.84 -1.51 -14.58
N HIS A 244 -4.93 -0.79 -14.76
CA HIS A 244 -6.27 -1.28 -14.43
C HIS A 244 -6.78 -2.28 -15.44
N ARG A 245 -7.04 -3.51 -14.99
CA ARG A 245 -7.54 -4.62 -15.82
C ARG A 245 -8.72 -5.34 -15.18
N ALA A 246 -9.47 -6.04 -16.00
CA ALA A 246 -10.50 -6.94 -15.52
C ALA A 246 -9.87 -8.09 -14.71
N GLY A 247 -10.32 -8.30 -13.46
CA GLY A 247 -9.83 -9.39 -12.60
C GLY A 247 -8.66 -9.03 -11.69
N SER A 248 -8.25 -7.74 -11.60
CA SER A 248 -7.27 -7.28 -10.61
C SER A 248 -7.71 -7.64 -9.17
N ALA A 249 -6.79 -8.18 -8.37
CA ALA A 249 -7.05 -8.63 -6.99
C ALA A 249 -7.46 -7.48 -6.05
N THR A 250 -6.98 -6.27 -6.31
CA THR A 250 -7.27 -5.07 -5.52
C THR A 250 -8.64 -4.46 -5.82
N ARG A 251 -9.26 -4.79 -6.95
CA ARG A 251 -10.64 -4.38 -7.19
C ARG A 251 -11.57 -5.17 -6.27
N ARG A 252 -12.07 -4.48 -5.26
CA ARG A 252 -13.07 -4.99 -4.31
C ARG A 252 -14.35 -5.41 -5.06
N GLY A 253 -14.29 -6.59 -5.69
CA GLY A 253 -15.42 -7.34 -6.21
C GLY A 253 -16.14 -6.77 -7.44
N SER A 254 -16.36 -7.64 -8.44
CA SER A 254 -17.52 -7.50 -9.32
C SER A 254 -18.79 -7.58 -8.46
N ALA A 255 -19.89 -6.97 -8.88
CA ALA A 255 -21.17 -6.95 -8.15
C ALA A 255 -21.73 -8.34 -7.77
N ALA A 256 -21.11 -9.43 -8.23
CA ALA A 256 -21.52 -10.82 -8.05
C ALA A 256 -20.84 -11.55 -6.89
N GLN A 257 -19.66 -11.12 -6.40
CA GLN A 257 -18.94 -11.88 -5.36
C GLN A 257 -18.40 -10.96 -4.28
N PHE A 258 -18.65 -11.30 -3.00
CA PHE A 258 -18.12 -10.61 -1.83
C PHE A 258 -16.61 -10.87 -1.72
N SER A 259 -15.82 -9.79 -1.65
CA SER A 259 -14.38 -9.89 -1.51
C SER A 259 -13.96 -10.02 -0.05
N LYS A 260 -13.02 -10.93 0.22
CA LYS A 260 -12.35 -11.06 1.53
C LYS A 260 -11.67 -9.75 1.95
N ALA A 261 -11.27 -8.90 0.99
CA ALA A 261 -10.62 -7.61 1.27
C ALA A 261 -11.41 -6.74 2.25
N TYR A 262 -12.75 -6.80 2.24
CA TYR A 262 -13.59 -6.06 3.21
C TYR A 262 -13.44 -6.57 4.64
N VAL A 263 -13.14 -7.84 4.83
CA VAL A 263 -12.87 -8.42 6.15
C VAL A 263 -11.45 -8.08 6.59
N ASP A 264 -10.49 -8.28 5.70
CA ASP A 264 -9.08 -8.10 5.99
C ASP A 264 -8.77 -6.65 6.38
N ILE A 265 -9.33 -5.65 5.67
CA ILE A 265 -9.08 -4.24 6.01
C ILE A 265 -9.74 -3.82 7.34
N VAL A 266 -10.90 -4.38 7.70
CA VAL A 266 -11.48 -4.18 9.04
C VAL A 266 -10.56 -4.76 10.12
N ARG A 267 -9.97 -5.93 9.90
CA ARG A 267 -8.99 -6.51 10.83
C ARG A 267 -7.71 -5.71 10.92
N GLN A 268 -7.25 -5.13 9.80
CA GLN A 268 -6.13 -4.17 9.82
C GLN A 268 -6.47 -2.93 10.66
N ALA A 269 -7.70 -2.42 10.54
CA ALA A 269 -8.15 -1.30 11.37
C ALA A 269 -8.15 -1.65 12.87
N ASP A 270 -8.56 -2.88 13.22
CA ASP A 270 -8.52 -3.36 14.62
C ASP A 270 -7.09 -3.44 15.14
N LYS A 271 -6.14 -3.91 14.32
CA LYS A 271 -4.72 -3.95 14.68
C LYS A 271 -4.14 -2.55 14.86
N VAL A 272 -4.49 -1.60 14.01
CA VAL A 272 -4.06 -0.20 14.18
C VAL A 272 -4.54 0.35 15.52
N GLU A 273 -5.80 0.13 15.90
CA GLU A 273 -6.33 0.58 17.19
C GLU A 273 -5.66 -0.13 18.38
N ALA A 274 -5.35 -1.42 18.25
CA ALA A 274 -4.81 -2.23 19.34
C ALA A 274 -3.29 -2.11 19.51
N GLU A 275 -2.54 -1.99 18.43
CA GLU A 275 -1.08 -2.12 18.41
C GLU A 275 -0.36 -0.79 18.12
N ILE A 276 -0.94 0.05 17.25
CA ILE A 276 -0.27 1.29 16.80
C ILE A 276 -0.69 2.50 17.65
N VAL A 277 -1.99 2.66 17.90
CA VAL A 277 -2.52 3.81 18.68
C VAL A 277 -1.94 3.90 20.10
N PRO A 278 -1.70 2.80 20.85
CA PRO A 278 -1.07 2.91 22.17
C PRO A 278 0.33 3.53 22.14
N GLU A 279 1.10 3.30 21.08
CA GLU A 279 2.43 3.89 20.89
C GLU A 279 2.38 5.27 20.20
N HIS A 280 1.28 5.55 19.48
CA HIS A 280 1.04 6.75 18.69
C HIS A 280 -0.35 7.34 18.96
N PRO A 281 -0.61 7.86 20.19
CA PRO A 281 -1.93 8.35 20.58
C PRO A 281 -2.45 9.51 19.73
N GLU A 282 -1.56 10.25 19.07
CA GLU A 282 -1.90 11.31 18.10
C GLU A 282 -2.65 10.80 16.85
N LEU A 283 -2.65 9.48 16.60
CA LEU A 283 -3.39 8.83 15.51
C LEU A 283 -4.79 8.38 15.91
N SER A 284 -5.16 8.47 17.19
CA SER A 284 -6.38 7.85 17.74
C SER A 284 -7.67 8.27 17.01
N ASP A 285 -7.83 9.57 16.71
CA ASP A 285 -9.00 10.10 16.01
C ASP A 285 -9.10 9.61 14.55
N ALA A 286 -7.95 9.56 13.84
CA ALA A 286 -7.88 9.07 12.47
C ALA A 286 -8.08 7.55 12.41
N ALA A 287 -7.47 6.79 13.32
CA ALA A 287 -7.65 5.34 13.44
C ALA A 287 -9.11 4.98 13.71
N LYS A 288 -9.76 5.73 14.62
CA LYS A 288 -11.17 5.54 14.92
C LYS A 288 -12.07 5.85 13.71
N ALA A 289 -11.79 6.93 12.99
CA ALA A 289 -12.52 7.28 11.77
C ALA A 289 -12.34 6.20 10.69
N PHE A 290 -11.11 5.72 10.48
CA PHE A 290 -10.78 4.63 9.56
C PHE A 290 -11.55 3.35 9.92
N ALA A 291 -11.48 2.92 11.19
CA ALA A 291 -12.16 1.73 11.66
C ALA A 291 -13.69 1.77 11.47
N LEU A 292 -14.31 2.95 11.62
CA LEU A 292 -15.73 3.15 11.37
C LEU A 292 -16.06 3.13 9.87
N ILE A 293 -15.22 3.73 9.02
CA ILE A 293 -15.41 3.77 7.57
C ILE A 293 -15.25 2.39 6.94
N GLU A 294 -14.25 1.60 7.35
CA GLU A 294 -14.06 0.27 6.81
C GLU A 294 -15.20 -0.69 7.22
N ARG A 295 -15.78 -0.52 8.41
CA ARG A 295 -16.96 -1.26 8.82
C ARG A 295 -18.23 -0.84 8.07
N LEU A 296 -18.33 0.46 7.70
CA LEU A 296 -19.37 0.92 6.78
C LEU A 296 -19.24 0.22 5.42
N ASP A 297 -18.04 0.18 4.87
CA ASP A 297 -17.79 -0.47 3.58
C ASP A 297 -18.08 -1.97 3.63
N TYR A 298 -17.68 -2.66 4.69
CA TYR A 298 -18.05 -4.06 4.91
C TYR A 298 -19.57 -4.25 4.90
N LEU A 299 -20.34 -3.47 5.68
CA LEU A 299 -21.80 -3.60 5.77
C LEU A 299 -22.52 -3.25 4.47
N LEU A 300 -21.94 -2.37 3.65
CA LEU A 300 -22.46 -2.02 2.33
C LEU A 300 -22.16 -3.07 1.26
N HIS A 301 -21.30 -4.06 1.53
CA HIS A 301 -20.89 -5.06 0.54
C HIS A 301 -21.19 -6.50 0.98
N VAL A 302 -21.29 -6.80 2.27
CA VAL A 302 -21.61 -8.12 2.76
C VAL A 302 -22.94 -8.63 2.17
N PRO A 303 -23.03 -9.90 1.73
CA PRO A 303 -24.28 -10.48 1.23
C PRO A 303 -25.38 -10.46 2.29
N VAL A 304 -26.60 -10.13 1.91
CA VAL A 304 -27.73 -10.04 2.86
C VAL A 304 -27.98 -11.36 3.59
N ARG A 305 -27.76 -12.51 2.94
CA ARG A 305 -27.86 -13.83 3.54
C ARG A 305 -26.89 -14.06 4.70
N ASP A 306 -25.73 -13.37 4.67
CA ASP A 306 -24.66 -13.50 5.66
C ASP A 306 -24.78 -12.44 6.77
N MET A 307 -25.80 -11.56 6.72
CA MET A 307 -26.12 -10.57 7.74
C MET A 307 -27.01 -11.15 8.85
N ASN A 308 -26.52 -12.13 9.56
CA ASN A 308 -27.24 -12.85 10.61
C ASN A 308 -26.32 -13.14 11.81
N ARG A 309 -26.91 -13.65 12.91
CA ARG A 309 -26.16 -13.93 14.16
C ARG A 309 -25.15 -15.08 14.05
N GLN A 310 -25.27 -15.95 13.05
CA GLN A 310 -24.33 -17.05 12.82
C GLN A 310 -23.01 -16.53 12.21
N ASN A 311 -23.04 -15.40 11.53
CA ASN A 311 -21.84 -14.72 11.07
C ASN A 311 -21.25 -13.90 12.24
N LEU A 312 -20.28 -14.48 12.92
CA LEU A 312 -19.63 -13.86 14.09
C LEU A 312 -18.97 -12.52 13.73
N PHE A 313 -18.31 -12.44 12.57
CA PHE A 313 -17.66 -11.20 12.13
C PHE A 313 -18.68 -10.08 11.88
N TYR A 314 -19.81 -10.37 11.24
CA TYR A 314 -20.90 -9.41 11.11
C TYR A 314 -21.43 -8.92 12.46
N THR A 315 -21.57 -9.83 13.42
CA THR A 315 -22.04 -9.52 14.78
C THR A 315 -21.03 -8.61 15.51
N GLU A 316 -19.74 -8.89 15.36
CA GLU A 316 -18.63 -8.08 15.89
C GLU A 316 -18.66 -6.66 15.31
N VAL A 317 -18.77 -6.52 13.98
CA VAL A 317 -18.89 -5.25 13.28
C VAL A 317 -20.08 -4.43 13.80
N CYS A 318 -21.26 -5.04 13.90
CA CYS A 318 -22.45 -4.37 14.44
C CYS A 318 -22.26 -3.94 15.91
N GLY A 319 -21.63 -4.79 16.72
CA GLY A 319 -21.30 -4.49 18.11
C GLY A 319 -20.35 -3.31 18.24
N TYR A 320 -19.30 -3.26 17.38
CA TYR A 320 -18.36 -2.16 17.36
C TYR A 320 -19.06 -0.81 17.03
N LEU A 321 -19.92 -0.77 16.03
CA LEU A 321 -20.66 0.45 15.67
C LEU A 321 -21.53 0.97 16.81
N ARG A 322 -22.25 0.07 17.51
CA ARG A 322 -23.10 0.44 18.65
C ARG A 322 -22.29 1.04 19.79
N ARG A 323 -21.15 0.43 20.14
CA ARG A 323 -20.26 0.96 21.21
C ARG A 323 -19.64 2.31 20.88
N ASN A 324 -19.44 2.60 19.61
CA ASN A 324 -18.76 3.83 19.13
C ASN A 324 -19.72 4.89 18.58
N LEU A 325 -21.03 4.81 18.86
CA LEU A 325 -22.05 5.69 18.30
C LEU A 325 -21.78 7.18 18.60
N ARG A 326 -21.37 7.51 19.83
CA ARG A 326 -21.06 8.89 20.24
C ARG A 326 -19.84 9.43 19.46
N VAL A 327 -18.78 8.66 19.38
CA VAL A 327 -17.56 9.02 18.66
C VAL A 327 -17.84 9.22 17.17
N MET A 328 -18.63 8.34 16.57
CA MET A 328 -19.06 8.42 15.18
C MET A 328 -19.80 9.73 14.88
N CYS A 329 -20.75 10.14 15.74
CA CYS A 329 -21.48 11.39 15.56
C CYS A 329 -20.59 12.62 15.74
N ALA A 330 -19.69 12.61 16.73
CA ALA A 330 -18.83 13.74 17.07
C ALA A 330 -17.64 13.93 16.12
N SER A 331 -17.12 12.86 15.48
CA SER A 331 -15.89 12.92 14.67
C SER A 331 -15.98 13.93 13.52
N PRO A 332 -15.09 14.92 13.43
CA PRO A 332 -15.02 15.83 12.29
C PRO A 332 -14.45 15.16 11.02
N LEU A 333 -13.77 14.03 11.17
CA LEU A 333 -13.11 13.30 10.07
C LEU A 333 -14.09 12.47 9.24
N ILE A 334 -15.32 12.27 9.71
CA ILE A 334 -16.35 11.50 9.01
C ILE A 334 -17.37 12.47 8.42
N GLY A 335 -17.46 12.51 7.10
CA GLY A 335 -18.41 13.39 6.41
C GLY A 335 -19.89 13.04 6.71
N ALA A 336 -20.77 14.03 6.65
CA ALA A 336 -22.19 13.92 7.05
C ALA A 336 -22.93 12.75 6.37
N LYS A 337 -22.68 12.51 5.09
CA LYS A 337 -23.27 11.39 4.35
C LYS A 337 -22.86 10.03 4.92
N LYS A 338 -21.56 9.85 5.21
CA LYS A 338 -21.06 8.60 5.83
C LYS A 338 -21.61 8.41 7.24
N LYS A 339 -21.70 9.49 8.04
CA LYS A 339 -22.35 9.45 9.37
C LYS A 339 -23.78 8.98 9.30
N LEU A 340 -24.56 9.53 8.36
CA LEU A 340 -25.96 9.10 8.18
C LEU A 340 -26.07 7.61 7.85
N TYR A 341 -25.24 7.11 6.90
CA TYR A 341 -25.22 5.68 6.57
C TYR A 341 -24.82 4.81 7.77
N LEU A 342 -23.81 5.22 8.54
CA LEU A 342 -23.36 4.51 9.73
C LEU A 342 -24.48 4.46 10.80
N LEU A 343 -25.20 5.57 11.03
CA LEU A 343 -26.34 5.61 11.93
C LEU A 343 -27.46 4.64 11.50
N LEU A 344 -27.85 4.71 10.24
CA LEU A 344 -28.87 3.86 9.67
C LEU A 344 -28.48 2.38 9.74
N LEU A 345 -27.24 2.03 9.40
CA LEU A 345 -26.72 0.66 9.49
C LEU A 345 -26.57 0.18 10.93
N THR A 346 -26.32 1.07 11.89
CA THR A 346 -26.30 0.70 13.32
C THR A 346 -27.69 0.33 13.83
N ALA A 347 -28.72 1.04 13.36
CA ALA A 347 -30.11 0.81 13.76
C ALA A 347 -30.75 -0.37 13.01
N ALA A 348 -30.64 -0.43 11.69
CA ALA A 348 -31.34 -1.39 10.84
C ALA A 348 -30.45 -1.91 9.67
N PRO A 349 -29.35 -2.65 9.94
CA PRO A 349 -28.32 -2.97 8.95
C PRO A 349 -28.87 -3.74 7.75
N VAL A 350 -29.71 -4.74 7.95
CA VAL A 350 -30.29 -5.58 6.89
C VAL A 350 -31.21 -4.77 5.97
N THR A 351 -32.06 -3.93 6.54
CA THR A 351 -33.00 -3.07 5.79
C THR A 351 -32.23 -2.06 4.95
N VAL A 352 -31.26 -1.38 5.54
CA VAL A 352 -30.43 -0.37 4.85
C VAL A 352 -29.64 -1.02 3.71
N ARG A 353 -29.08 -2.21 3.92
CA ARG A 353 -28.36 -2.96 2.88
C ARG A 353 -29.28 -3.34 1.70
N LYS A 354 -30.51 -3.82 1.97
CA LYS A 354 -31.51 -4.13 0.93
C LYS A 354 -31.87 -2.89 0.11
N VAL A 355 -32.13 -1.76 0.78
CA VAL A 355 -32.43 -0.48 0.11
C VAL A 355 -31.24 -0.01 -0.75
N HIS A 356 -30.02 -0.10 -0.20
CA HIS A 356 -28.82 0.26 -0.95
C HIS A 356 -28.64 -0.57 -2.23
N LEU A 357 -28.90 -1.87 -2.18
CA LEU A 357 -28.87 -2.76 -3.35
C LEU A 357 -29.91 -2.37 -4.41
N LEU A 358 -31.15 -2.04 -4.01
CA LEU A 358 -32.22 -1.60 -4.92
C LEU A 358 -31.85 -0.29 -5.62
N LEU A 359 -31.30 0.68 -4.88
CA LEU A 359 -30.88 1.98 -5.43
C LEU A 359 -29.72 1.83 -6.42
N ARG A 360 -28.74 0.99 -6.10
CA ARG A 360 -27.59 0.69 -6.97
C ARG A 360 -28.03 -0.01 -8.27
N GLY A 361 -28.94 -0.97 -8.18
CA GLY A 361 -29.51 -1.65 -9.34
C GLY A 361 -30.25 -0.68 -10.29
N ARG A 362 -31.02 0.26 -9.74
CA ARG A 362 -31.72 1.29 -10.54
C ARG A 362 -30.74 2.23 -11.24
N LYS A 363 -29.65 2.62 -10.59
CA LYS A 363 -28.62 3.48 -11.20
C LYS A 363 -27.95 2.79 -12.36
N MET A 364 -27.53 1.52 -12.21
CA MET A 364 -26.92 0.74 -13.28
C MET A 364 -27.88 0.49 -14.46
N ALA A 365 -29.17 0.29 -14.20
CA ALA A 365 -30.17 0.16 -15.25
C ALA A 365 -30.33 1.46 -16.04
N LYS A 366 -30.33 2.63 -15.37
CA LYS A 366 -30.39 3.94 -16.07
C LYS A 366 -29.15 4.21 -16.93
N GLU A 367 -27.95 3.89 -16.42
CA GLU A 367 -26.69 4.08 -17.17
C GLU A 367 -26.59 3.17 -18.40
N LYS A 368 -27.23 1.98 -18.38
CA LYS A 368 -27.33 1.09 -19.54
C LYS A 368 -28.37 1.56 -20.59
N MET A 369 -29.36 2.35 -20.18
CA MET A 369 -30.37 2.91 -21.10
C MET A 369 -29.89 4.22 -21.76
N THR A 370 -28.86 4.86 -21.26
CA THR A 370 -28.27 6.12 -21.77
C THR A 370 -27.00 5.91 -22.59
N ARG A 371 -26.55 4.67 -22.73
CA ARG A 371 -25.51 4.22 -23.68
C ARG A 371 -26.16 3.45 -24.86
#